data_1959307c6e9e77e65640097c78030dad
#
_entry.id   1959307c6e9e77e65640097c78030dad
#
_cell.length_a   1.000
_cell.length_b   1.000
_cell.length_c   1.000
_cell.angle_alpha   90.00
_cell.angle_beta   90.00
_cell.angle_gamma   90.00
#
_symmetry.space_group_name_H-M   'P 1'
#
loop_
_entity.id
_entity.type
_entity.pdbx_description
1 polymer ?
#
loop_
_entity_poly.entity_id
_entity_poly.type
_entity_poly.pdbx_seq_one_letter_code
_entity_poly.pdbx_strand_id
1 'polypeptide(L)'
;MGGRRRRRTPEVAEAEIVAAAEALLRERSFRELTVDEVMRRTDLSRPSFYVYFKDRHALILRVVEHLRGELRTMSQRWYTGTGDGPALAREAMEGIVEVYARQGPVLRALADAATDDPEVERVYGGLVQSFVDVTARHIEAEMEAGRVIPLDAQETARALVWMMERYLNRSLGRVQSDTPRDTVVQTLTTIWTRVLYGVG
;
A
#
# COMPACT_ATOMS: atom_id res chain seq x y z
N MET A 1 -7.89 9.71 43.89
CA MET A 1 -7.47 8.40 43.36
C MET A 1 -6.70 8.64 42.06
N GLY A 2 -5.36 8.64 42.12
CA GLY A 2 -4.50 8.88 40.94
C GLY A 2 -4.42 7.62 40.10
N GLY A 3 -5.05 7.63 38.94
CA GLY A 3 -4.91 6.57 37.93
C GLY A 3 -3.44 6.47 37.49
N ARG A 4 -2.80 5.39 37.82
CA ARG A 4 -1.42 5.06 37.43
C ARG A 4 -1.38 5.00 35.88
N ARG A 5 -0.90 6.08 35.26
CA ARG A 5 -0.69 6.17 33.81
C ARG A 5 0.19 4.99 33.40
N ARG A 6 -0.39 3.97 32.78
CA ARG A 6 0.32 2.77 32.32
C ARG A 6 1.45 3.24 31.41
N ARG A 7 2.70 2.98 31.79
CA ARG A 7 3.89 3.38 31.02
C ARG A 7 3.76 2.74 29.63
N ARG A 8 3.50 3.55 28.60
CA ARG A 8 3.43 3.10 27.21
C ARG A 8 4.80 2.57 26.79
N THR A 9 4.85 1.45 26.09
CA THR A 9 6.09 1.02 25.45
C THR A 9 6.43 1.93 24.27
N PRO A 10 7.71 2.04 23.87
CA PRO A 10 8.12 2.84 22.71
C PRO A 10 7.33 2.47 21.44
N GLU A 11 7.10 1.17 21.22
CA GLU A 11 6.38 0.65 20.05
C GLU A 11 4.92 1.12 20.01
N VAL A 12 4.25 1.14 21.16
CA VAL A 12 2.86 1.64 21.28
C VAL A 12 2.80 3.13 21.00
N ALA A 13 3.77 3.91 21.49
CA ALA A 13 3.81 5.35 21.24
C ALA A 13 4.11 5.67 19.77
N GLU A 14 5.05 4.96 19.14
CA GLU A 14 5.33 5.08 17.73
C GLU A 14 4.10 4.73 16.87
N ALA A 15 3.44 3.61 17.15
CA ALA A 15 2.23 3.20 16.44
C ALA A 15 1.08 4.21 16.58
N GLU A 16 0.94 4.87 17.74
CA GLU A 16 -0.05 5.93 17.96
C GLU A 16 0.23 7.13 17.05
N ILE A 17 1.48 7.54 16.90
CA ILE A 17 1.87 8.66 16.01
C ILE A 17 1.61 8.30 14.54
N VAL A 18 1.95 7.07 14.11
CA VAL A 18 1.67 6.58 12.76
C VAL A 18 0.18 6.56 12.47
N ALA A 19 -0.63 6.02 13.37
CA ALA A 19 -2.09 5.98 13.23
C ALA A 19 -2.71 7.39 13.16
N ALA A 20 -2.17 8.35 13.91
CA ALA A 20 -2.59 9.75 13.85
C ALA A 20 -2.26 10.39 12.50
N ALA A 21 -1.10 10.08 11.92
CA ALA A 21 -0.71 10.55 10.58
C ALA A 21 -1.61 9.94 9.50
N GLU A 22 -1.89 8.63 9.55
CA GLU A 22 -2.83 7.98 8.64
C GLU A 22 -4.23 8.60 8.71
N ALA A 23 -4.72 8.87 9.93
CA ALA A 23 -6.02 9.52 10.12
C ALA A 23 -6.07 10.92 9.49
N LEU A 24 -4.98 11.70 9.60
CA LEU A 24 -4.87 13.01 8.94
C LEU A 24 -4.83 12.90 7.41
N LEU A 25 -4.07 11.96 6.87
CA LEU A 25 -3.95 11.75 5.43
C LEU A 25 -5.26 11.25 4.78
N ARG A 26 -6.18 10.65 5.56
CA ARG A 26 -7.54 10.35 5.08
C ARG A 26 -8.39 11.59 4.85
N GLU A 27 -8.10 12.67 5.54
CA GLU A 27 -8.90 13.89 5.56
C GLU A 27 -8.25 15.04 4.76
N ARG A 28 -6.93 15.05 4.67
CA ARG A 28 -6.14 16.18 4.17
C ARG A 28 -4.97 15.73 3.31
N SER A 29 -4.44 16.69 2.51
CA SER A 29 -3.22 16.47 1.74
C SER A 29 -1.97 16.35 2.64
N PHE A 30 -0.92 15.71 2.13
CA PHE A 30 0.37 15.67 2.82
C PHE A 30 0.96 17.07 3.08
N ARG A 31 0.70 18.04 2.22
CA ARG A 31 1.17 19.43 2.41
C ARG A 31 0.64 20.04 3.70
N GLU A 32 -0.57 19.68 4.10
CA GLU A 32 -1.24 20.16 5.31
C GLU A 32 -0.86 19.37 6.56
N LEU A 33 -0.16 18.23 6.41
CA LEU A 33 0.29 17.41 7.54
C LEU A 33 1.48 18.08 8.22
N THR A 34 1.26 18.57 9.43
CA THR A 34 2.30 19.13 10.30
C THR A 34 2.50 18.27 11.55
N VAL A 35 3.71 18.34 12.14
CA VAL A 35 4.00 17.64 13.41
C VAL A 35 3.01 18.02 14.49
N ASP A 36 2.64 19.30 14.58
CA ASP A 36 1.70 19.79 15.58
C ASP A 36 0.30 19.19 15.42
N GLU A 37 -0.17 19.02 14.19
CA GLU A 37 -1.47 18.40 13.91
C GLU A 37 -1.49 16.92 14.20
N VAL A 38 -0.42 16.20 13.85
CA VAL A 38 -0.25 14.79 14.19
C VAL A 38 -0.30 14.63 15.71
N MET A 39 0.53 15.39 16.43
CA MET A 39 0.64 15.24 17.89
C MET A 39 -0.62 15.67 18.64
N ARG A 40 -1.42 16.60 18.10
CA ARG A 40 -2.74 16.93 18.68
C ARG A 40 -3.76 15.78 18.64
N ARG A 41 -3.54 14.79 17.76
CA ARG A 41 -4.38 13.57 17.67
C ARG A 41 -3.86 12.43 18.55
N THR A 42 -2.79 12.66 19.28
CA THR A 42 -2.22 11.70 20.24
C THR A 42 -2.33 12.24 21.67
N ASP A 43 -2.17 11.36 22.65
CA ASP A 43 -1.99 11.76 24.04
C ASP A 43 -0.50 12.01 24.38
N LEU A 44 0.35 12.20 23.39
CA LEU A 44 1.78 12.41 23.54
C LEU A 44 2.13 13.89 23.43
N SER A 45 3.24 14.29 24.03
CA SER A 45 3.75 15.66 23.89
C SER A 45 4.48 15.85 22.54
N ARG A 46 4.50 17.09 22.02
CA ARG A 46 5.26 17.40 20.79
C ARG A 46 6.72 16.98 20.85
N PRO A 47 7.48 17.17 21.95
CA PRO A 47 8.85 16.64 22.03
C PRO A 47 8.95 15.12 21.88
N SER A 48 7.92 14.37 22.26
CA SER A 48 7.90 12.91 22.08
C SER A 48 7.95 12.50 20.62
N PHE A 49 7.48 13.33 19.69
CA PHE A 49 7.61 13.06 18.25
C PHE A 49 9.07 12.84 17.85
N TYR A 50 9.94 13.74 18.28
CA TYR A 50 11.35 13.74 17.90
C TYR A 50 12.18 12.62 18.54
N VAL A 51 11.59 11.86 19.47
CA VAL A 51 12.18 10.61 19.97
C VAL A 51 12.07 9.50 18.93
N TYR A 52 11.02 9.51 18.11
CA TYR A 52 10.72 8.45 17.13
C TYR A 52 11.01 8.85 15.69
N PHE A 53 10.77 10.12 15.34
CA PHE A 53 10.87 10.61 13.96
C PHE A 53 11.68 11.90 13.90
N LYS A 54 12.65 11.94 13.00
CA LYS A 54 13.45 13.15 12.75
C LYS A 54 12.57 14.32 12.24
N ASP A 55 11.65 13.99 11.33
CA ASP A 55 10.77 14.92 10.66
C ASP A 55 9.50 14.21 10.11
N ARG A 56 8.63 14.95 9.43
CA ARG A 56 7.41 14.41 8.84
C ARG A 56 7.69 13.38 7.73
N HIS A 57 8.83 13.48 7.01
CA HIS A 57 9.16 12.51 5.95
C HIS A 57 9.57 11.16 6.56
N ALA A 58 10.30 11.17 7.68
CA ALA A 58 10.60 9.94 8.42
C ALA A 58 9.31 9.26 8.93
N LEU A 59 8.31 10.04 9.35
CA LEU A 59 7.00 9.52 9.70
C LEU A 59 6.28 8.91 8.49
N ILE A 60 6.31 9.57 7.32
CA ILE A 60 5.71 9.04 6.08
C ILE A 60 6.39 7.76 5.62
N LEU A 61 7.69 7.65 5.74
CA LEU A 61 8.39 6.38 5.47
C LEU A 61 7.79 5.24 6.31
N ARG A 62 7.51 5.48 7.58
CA ARG A 62 6.91 4.47 8.46
C ARG A 62 5.46 4.14 8.08
N VAL A 63 4.67 5.13 7.68
CA VAL A 63 3.31 4.92 7.13
C VAL A 63 3.38 4.03 5.88
N VAL A 64 4.29 4.33 4.95
CA VAL A 64 4.47 3.53 3.72
C VAL A 64 4.94 2.12 4.03
N GLU A 65 5.83 1.92 5.00
CA GLU A 65 6.25 0.59 5.44
C GLU A 65 5.11 -0.25 6.01
N HIS A 66 4.21 0.38 6.78
CA HIS A 66 3.01 -0.28 7.29
C HIS A 66 2.09 -0.72 6.15
N LEU A 67 1.78 0.18 5.21
CA LEU A 67 0.98 -0.12 4.01
C LEU A 67 1.62 -1.21 3.14
N ARG A 68 2.95 -1.19 2.98
CA ARG A 68 3.70 -2.25 2.30
C ARG A 68 3.49 -3.61 2.94
N GLY A 69 3.56 -3.66 4.27
CA GLY A 69 3.32 -4.87 5.05
C GLY A 69 1.92 -5.45 4.82
N GLU A 70 0.89 -4.62 4.88
CA GLU A 70 -0.50 -5.04 4.63
C GLU A 70 -0.66 -5.58 3.19
N LEU A 71 -0.24 -4.83 2.18
CA LEU A 71 -0.36 -5.23 0.78
C LEU A 71 0.42 -6.52 0.48
N ARG A 72 1.63 -6.66 1.03
CA ARG A 72 2.45 -7.86 0.85
C ARG A 72 1.80 -9.09 1.46
N THR A 73 1.20 -8.96 2.64
CA THR A 73 0.49 -10.07 3.30
C THR A 73 -0.64 -10.58 2.44
N MET A 74 -1.41 -9.68 1.80
CA MET A 74 -2.53 -10.06 0.94
C MET A 74 -2.10 -10.77 -0.35
N SER A 75 -0.95 -10.41 -0.92
CA SER A 75 -0.45 -10.99 -2.16
C SER A 75 0.54 -12.17 -1.96
N GLN A 76 0.94 -12.46 -0.74
CA GLN A 76 2.00 -13.43 -0.46
C GLN A 76 1.72 -14.82 -1.03
N ARG A 77 0.48 -15.30 -0.94
CA ARG A 77 0.12 -16.65 -1.43
C ARG A 77 0.25 -16.77 -2.94
N TRP A 78 -0.02 -15.70 -3.68
CA TRP A 78 0.20 -15.70 -5.13
C TRP A 78 1.69 -15.80 -5.46
N TYR A 79 2.56 -15.07 -4.73
CA TYR A 79 4.00 -15.11 -4.99
C TYR A 79 4.70 -16.41 -4.56
N THR A 80 4.19 -17.10 -3.56
CA THR A 80 4.86 -18.27 -2.94
C THR A 80 4.03 -19.55 -2.94
N GLY A 81 2.77 -19.46 -3.35
CA GLY A 81 1.83 -20.60 -3.33
C GLY A 81 2.11 -21.59 -4.45
N THR A 82 1.88 -22.87 -4.14
CA THR A 82 1.82 -23.94 -5.13
C THR A 82 0.35 -24.25 -5.38
N GLY A 83 -0.17 -23.97 -6.57
CA GLY A 83 -1.58 -24.20 -6.87
C GLY A 83 -2.01 -23.62 -8.20
N ASP A 84 -3.32 -23.39 -8.34
CA ASP A 84 -3.89 -22.76 -9.51
C ASP A 84 -3.54 -21.26 -9.52
N GLY A 85 -2.64 -20.84 -10.41
CA GLY A 85 -2.15 -19.47 -10.53
C GLY A 85 -3.26 -18.43 -10.68
N PRO A 86 -4.24 -18.63 -11.59
CA PRO A 86 -5.42 -17.77 -11.71
C PRO A 86 -6.23 -17.63 -10.43
N ALA A 87 -6.48 -18.72 -9.69
CA ALA A 87 -7.21 -18.66 -8.43
C ALA A 87 -6.44 -17.89 -7.34
N LEU A 88 -5.12 -18.10 -7.24
CA LEU A 88 -4.26 -17.37 -6.32
C LEU A 88 -4.15 -15.87 -6.68
N ALA A 89 -4.11 -15.55 -7.98
CA ALA A 89 -4.15 -14.18 -8.45
C ALA A 89 -5.46 -13.49 -8.04
N ARG A 90 -6.60 -14.15 -8.17
CA ARG A 90 -7.90 -13.64 -7.72
C ARG A 90 -7.90 -13.36 -6.22
N GLU A 91 -7.44 -14.31 -5.40
CA GLU A 91 -7.35 -14.13 -3.95
C GLU A 91 -6.46 -12.92 -3.59
N ALA A 92 -5.34 -12.75 -4.27
CA ALA A 92 -4.48 -11.58 -4.10
C ALA A 92 -5.20 -10.27 -4.44
N MET A 93 -5.96 -10.22 -5.54
CA MET A 93 -6.74 -9.04 -5.94
C MET A 93 -7.83 -8.71 -4.90
N GLU A 94 -8.53 -9.71 -4.37
CA GLU A 94 -9.53 -9.53 -3.31
C GLU A 94 -8.88 -8.90 -2.06
N GLY A 95 -7.74 -9.40 -1.63
CA GLY A 95 -7.01 -8.87 -0.49
C GLY A 95 -6.46 -7.45 -0.71
N ILE A 96 -5.87 -7.17 -1.89
CA ILE A 96 -5.36 -5.84 -2.24
C ILE A 96 -6.50 -4.83 -2.30
N VAL A 97 -7.63 -5.17 -2.92
CA VAL A 97 -8.82 -4.31 -2.98
C VAL A 97 -9.35 -4.01 -1.59
N GLU A 98 -9.33 -4.99 -0.67
CA GLU A 98 -9.73 -4.76 0.73
C GLU A 98 -8.79 -3.78 1.45
N VAL A 99 -7.47 -3.86 1.23
CA VAL A 99 -6.52 -2.87 1.75
C VAL A 99 -6.83 -1.47 1.19
N TYR A 100 -7.03 -1.35 -0.12
CA TYR A 100 -7.38 -0.06 -0.74
C TYR A 100 -8.74 0.47 -0.29
N ALA A 101 -9.70 -0.38 0.02
CA ALA A 101 -10.98 0.04 0.58
C ALA A 101 -10.85 0.70 1.96
N ARG A 102 -9.87 0.29 2.76
CA ARG A 102 -9.58 0.87 4.08
C ARG A 102 -8.57 2.01 4.03
N GLN A 103 -7.52 1.87 3.23
CA GLN A 103 -6.35 2.73 3.20
C GLN A 103 -6.24 3.59 1.93
N GLY A 104 -7.19 3.44 1.00
CA GLY A 104 -7.16 4.14 -0.29
C GLY A 104 -6.96 5.65 -0.18
N PRO A 105 -7.65 6.38 0.71
CA PRO A 105 -7.42 7.81 0.88
C PRO A 105 -5.98 8.15 1.30
N VAL A 106 -5.35 7.32 2.14
CA VAL A 106 -3.93 7.50 2.55
C VAL A 106 -3.01 7.26 1.38
N LEU A 107 -3.18 6.13 0.66
CA LEU A 107 -2.39 5.78 -0.53
C LEU A 107 -2.50 6.87 -1.61
N ARG A 108 -3.71 7.39 -1.83
CA ARG A 108 -3.94 8.49 -2.75
C ARG A 108 -3.25 9.77 -2.31
N ALA A 109 -3.36 10.16 -1.03
CA ALA A 109 -2.69 11.37 -0.53
C ALA A 109 -1.17 11.30 -0.70
N LEU A 110 -0.58 10.10 -0.56
CA LEU A 110 0.83 9.84 -0.81
C LEU A 110 1.18 9.89 -2.30
N ALA A 111 0.36 9.26 -3.16
CA ALA A 111 0.53 9.30 -4.61
C ALA A 111 0.42 10.73 -5.17
N ASP A 112 -0.54 11.52 -4.68
CA ASP A 112 -0.70 12.93 -5.07
C ASP A 112 0.50 13.77 -4.57
N ALA A 113 0.99 13.53 -3.35
CA ALA A 113 2.15 14.23 -2.79
C ALA A 113 3.46 13.90 -3.52
N ALA A 114 3.62 12.67 -4.00
CA ALA A 114 4.78 12.21 -4.75
C ALA A 114 5.01 13.01 -6.05
N THR A 115 3.98 13.66 -6.60
CA THR A 115 4.12 14.51 -7.80
C THR A 115 4.92 15.79 -7.56
N ASP A 116 4.96 16.28 -6.32
CA ASP A 116 5.51 17.61 -5.98
C ASP A 116 6.60 17.55 -4.89
N ASP A 117 6.72 16.44 -4.18
CA ASP A 117 7.69 16.25 -3.09
C ASP A 117 8.62 15.07 -3.42
N PRO A 118 9.90 15.34 -3.78
CA PRO A 118 10.85 14.31 -4.20
C PRO A 118 11.13 13.25 -3.13
N GLU A 119 11.03 13.60 -1.84
CA GLU A 119 11.25 12.63 -0.77
C GLU A 119 10.05 11.68 -0.63
N VAL A 120 8.81 12.19 -0.79
CA VAL A 120 7.61 11.34 -0.84
C VAL A 120 7.61 10.50 -2.11
N GLU A 121 8.03 11.05 -3.26
CA GLU A 121 8.20 10.30 -4.51
C GLU A 121 9.17 9.14 -4.33
N ARG A 122 10.34 9.38 -3.73
CA ARG A 122 11.33 8.32 -3.47
C ARG A 122 10.74 7.20 -2.60
N VAL A 123 9.97 7.54 -1.58
CA VAL A 123 9.38 6.57 -0.63
C VAL A 123 8.22 5.83 -1.25
N TYR A 124 7.27 6.55 -1.85
CA TYR A 124 6.07 5.96 -2.46
C TYR A 124 6.39 5.24 -3.77
N GLY A 125 7.22 5.82 -4.63
CA GLY A 125 7.73 5.17 -5.84
C GLY A 125 8.52 3.90 -5.51
N GLY A 126 9.33 3.92 -4.43
CA GLY A 126 10.00 2.74 -3.91
C GLY A 126 9.05 1.64 -3.42
N LEU A 127 7.89 2.00 -2.86
CA LEU A 127 6.82 1.05 -2.55
C LEU A 127 6.35 0.35 -3.83
N VAL A 128 5.93 1.12 -4.83
CA VAL A 128 5.41 0.58 -6.11
C VAL A 128 6.48 -0.26 -6.81
N GLN A 129 7.73 0.23 -6.89
CA GLN A 129 8.84 -0.51 -7.49
C GLN A 129 9.09 -1.85 -6.79
N SER A 130 8.96 -1.93 -5.46
CA SER A 130 9.12 -3.19 -4.73
C SER A 130 8.10 -4.26 -5.15
N PHE A 131 6.89 -3.85 -5.53
CA PHE A 131 5.88 -4.76 -6.09
C PHE A 131 6.17 -5.13 -7.55
N VAL A 132 6.69 -4.20 -8.36
CA VAL A 132 7.18 -4.52 -9.72
C VAL A 132 8.24 -5.62 -9.65
N ASP A 133 9.25 -5.46 -8.79
CA ASP A 133 10.37 -6.40 -8.69
C ASP A 133 9.95 -7.80 -8.22
N VAL A 134 9.04 -7.89 -7.24
CA VAL A 134 8.56 -9.20 -6.77
C VAL A 134 7.63 -9.86 -7.79
N THR A 135 6.82 -9.06 -8.50
CA THR A 135 5.96 -9.55 -9.58
C THR A 135 6.78 -10.07 -10.75
N ALA A 136 7.82 -9.35 -11.16
CA ALA A 136 8.71 -9.78 -12.25
C ALA A 136 9.37 -11.14 -11.93
N ARG A 137 9.95 -11.29 -10.74
CA ARG A 137 10.52 -12.57 -10.29
C ARG A 137 9.50 -13.71 -10.27
N HIS A 138 8.26 -13.43 -9.85
CA HIS A 138 7.20 -14.43 -9.87
C HIS A 138 6.85 -14.84 -11.30
N ILE A 139 6.71 -13.88 -12.23
CA ILE A 139 6.45 -14.15 -13.65
C ILE A 139 7.57 -14.99 -14.25
N GLU A 140 8.85 -14.67 -13.98
CA GLU A 140 10.01 -15.45 -14.42
C GLU A 140 9.91 -16.91 -13.96
N ALA A 141 9.65 -17.13 -12.66
CA ALA A 141 9.50 -18.47 -12.10
C ALA A 141 8.31 -19.24 -12.70
N GLU A 142 7.20 -18.58 -12.98
CA GLU A 142 6.02 -19.18 -13.63
C GLU A 142 6.27 -19.50 -15.12
N MET A 143 7.06 -18.68 -15.83
CA MET A 143 7.51 -18.96 -17.19
C MET A 143 8.46 -20.18 -17.24
N GLU A 144 9.44 -20.25 -16.33
CA GLU A 144 10.35 -21.39 -16.21
C GLU A 144 9.58 -22.69 -15.93
N ALA A 145 8.51 -22.61 -15.14
CA ALA A 145 7.62 -23.72 -14.87
C ALA A 145 6.60 -24.04 -15.99
N GLY A 146 6.59 -23.27 -17.07
CA GLY A 146 5.68 -23.44 -18.21
C GLY A 146 4.21 -23.08 -17.92
N ARG A 147 3.93 -22.34 -16.85
CA ARG A 147 2.57 -21.92 -16.48
C ARG A 147 2.17 -20.54 -17.03
N VAL A 148 3.14 -19.73 -17.38
CA VAL A 148 2.94 -18.41 -18.02
C VAL A 148 3.55 -18.44 -19.41
N ILE A 149 2.92 -17.79 -20.38
CA ILE A 149 3.43 -17.66 -21.74
C ILE A 149 4.74 -16.87 -21.76
N PRO A 150 5.64 -17.09 -22.73
CA PRO A 150 6.85 -16.30 -22.89
C PRO A 150 6.53 -14.81 -23.10
N LEU A 151 7.09 -13.95 -22.23
CA LEU A 151 6.93 -12.49 -22.27
C LEU A 151 8.11 -11.81 -21.58
N ASP A 152 8.24 -10.49 -21.73
CA ASP A 152 9.18 -9.71 -20.92
C ASP A 152 8.61 -9.55 -19.50
N ALA A 153 9.17 -10.31 -18.55
CA ALA A 153 8.67 -10.35 -17.17
C ALA A 153 8.77 -8.97 -16.48
N GLN A 154 9.87 -8.24 -16.70
CA GLN A 154 10.09 -6.95 -16.04
C GLN A 154 9.14 -5.87 -16.58
N GLU A 155 8.98 -5.75 -17.90
CA GLU A 155 8.09 -4.75 -18.49
C GLU A 155 6.62 -5.12 -18.26
N THR A 156 6.28 -6.40 -18.30
CA THR A 156 4.91 -6.86 -18.00
C THR A 156 4.55 -6.57 -16.52
N ALA A 157 5.43 -6.88 -15.58
CA ALA A 157 5.24 -6.56 -14.17
C ALA A 157 5.07 -5.06 -13.97
N ARG A 158 5.93 -4.25 -14.60
CA ARG A 158 5.86 -2.78 -14.52
C ARG A 158 4.51 -2.27 -15.02
N ALA A 159 4.08 -2.70 -16.19
CA ALA A 159 2.81 -2.28 -16.80
C ALA A 159 1.61 -2.68 -15.91
N LEU A 160 1.55 -3.92 -15.44
CA LEU A 160 0.46 -4.43 -14.62
C LEU A 160 0.38 -3.73 -13.26
N VAL A 161 1.51 -3.57 -12.57
CA VAL A 161 1.56 -2.96 -11.23
C VAL A 161 1.22 -1.47 -11.30
N TRP A 162 1.78 -0.70 -12.24
CA TRP A 162 1.47 0.72 -12.39
C TRP A 162 0.02 0.95 -12.83
N MET A 163 -0.49 0.13 -13.75
CA MET A 163 -1.91 0.17 -14.12
C MET A 163 -2.80 -0.09 -12.91
N MET A 164 -2.51 -1.14 -12.15
CA MET A 164 -3.29 -1.52 -10.96
C MET A 164 -3.25 -0.42 -9.90
N GLU A 165 -2.07 0.11 -9.57
CA GLU A 165 -1.90 1.21 -8.62
C GLU A 165 -2.76 2.42 -9.01
N ARG A 166 -2.65 2.86 -10.25
CA ARG A 166 -3.41 4.03 -10.74
C ARG A 166 -4.90 3.78 -10.75
N TYR A 167 -5.33 2.60 -11.18
CA TYR A 167 -6.74 2.22 -11.20
C TYR A 167 -7.33 2.18 -9.79
N LEU A 168 -6.64 1.55 -8.84
CA LEU A 168 -7.08 1.47 -7.45
C LEU A 168 -7.13 2.84 -6.77
N ASN A 169 -6.14 3.70 -6.96
CA ASN A 169 -6.15 5.07 -6.45
C ASN A 169 -7.31 5.91 -7.03
N ARG A 170 -7.69 5.68 -8.29
CA ARG A 170 -8.84 6.36 -8.90
C ARG A 170 -10.18 5.80 -8.41
N SER A 171 -10.28 4.49 -8.28
CA SER A 171 -11.52 3.79 -7.96
C SER A 171 -11.83 3.77 -6.46
N LEU A 172 -10.80 3.65 -5.58
CA LEU A 172 -10.96 3.43 -4.14
C LEU A 172 -10.23 4.47 -3.28
N GLY A 173 -9.47 5.39 -3.88
CA GLY A 173 -8.71 6.41 -3.16
C GLY A 173 -9.54 7.57 -2.60
N ARG A 174 -10.87 7.50 -2.67
CA ARG A 174 -11.78 8.49 -2.09
C ARG A 174 -12.64 7.82 -1.02
N VAL A 175 -13.06 8.60 -0.02
CA VAL A 175 -13.93 8.11 1.06
C VAL A 175 -15.27 7.56 0.50
N GLN A 176 -15.78 8.17 -0.57
CA GLN A 176 -16.91 7.67 -1.32
C GLN A 176 -16.44 7.24 -2.71
N SER A 177 -16.44 5.95 -2.96
CA SER A 177 -16.14 5.36 -4.26
C SER A 177 -17.45 5.04 -4.99
N ASP A 178 -17.52 5.46 -6.27
CA ASP A 178 -18.65 5.15 -7.14
C ASP A 178 -18.53 3.76 -7.79
N THR A 179 -17.38 3.09 -7.65
CA THR A 179 -17.12 1.80 -8.27
C THR A 179 -17.29 0.68 -7.24
N PRO A 180 -18.19 -0.29 -7.47
CA PRO A 180 -18.35 -1.45 -6.59
C PRO A 180 -17.04 -2.25 -6.47
N ARG A 181 -16.71 -2.69 -5.26
CA ARG A 181 -15.47 -3.44 -4.99
C ARG A 181 -15.38 -4.71 -5.84
N ASP A 182 -16.47 -5.45 -5.97
CA ASP A 182 -16.54 -6.68 -6.76
C ASP A 182 -16.19 -6.42 -8.23
N THR A 183 -16.65 -5.29 -8.78
CA THR A 183 -16.29 -4.87 -10.14
C THR A 183 -14.81 -4.60 -10.27
N VAL A 184 -14.20 -3.95 -9.28
CA VAL A 184 -12.74 -3.69 -9.24
C VAL A 184 -11.96 -5.01 -9.20
N VAL A 185 -12.33 -5.92 -8.29
CA VAL A 185 -11.72 -7.26 -8.19
C VAL A 185 -11.82 -8.01 -9.49
N GLN A 186 -13.04 -8.11 -10.06
CA GLN A 186 -13.28 -8.85 -11.30
C GLN A 186 -12.47 -8.28 -12.47
N THR A 187 -12.44 -6.96 -12.61
CA THR A 187 -11.69 -6.28 -13.69
C THR A 187 -10.20 -6.56 -13.58
N LEU A 188 -9.61 -6.35 -12.40
CA LEU A 188 -8.18 -6.58 -12.19
C LEU A 188 -7.83 -8.07 -12.37
N THR A 189 -8.62 -8.97 -11.78
CA THR A 189 -8.40 -10.41 -11.94
C THR A 189 -8.41 -10.80 -13.42
N THR A 190 -9.43 -10.35 -14.18
CA THR A 190 -9.53 -10.66 -15.60
C THR A 190 -8.31 -10.18 -16.39
N ILE A 191 -7.86 -8.94 -16.15
CA ILE A 191 -6.71 -8.39 -16.86
C ILE A 191 -5.43 -9.19 -16.55
N TRP A 192 -5.16 -9.42 -15.27
CA TRP A 192 -3.95 -10.14 -14.83
C TRP A 192 -3.94 -11.60 -15.32
N THR A 193 -5.05 -12.31 -15.17
CA THR A 193 -5.12 -13.73 -15.57
C THR A 193 -5.06 -13.91 -17.08
N ARG A 194 -5.66 -13.02 -17.86
CA ARG A 194 -5.54 -13.06 -19.33
C ARG A 194 -4.13 -12.76 -19.82
N VAL A 195 -3.47 -11.77 -19.22
CA VAL A 195 -2.09 -11.41 -19.63
C VAL A 195 -1.11 -12.53 -19.28
N LEU A 196 -1.21 -13.10 -18.08
CA LEU A 196 -0.22 -14.06 -17.59
C LEU A 196 -0.54 -15.50 -18.00
N TYR A 197 -1.78 -15.93 -17.85
CA TYR A 197 -2.16 -17.33 -18.00
C TYR A 197 -2.98 -17.61 -19.28
N GLY A 198 -3.36 -16.59 -20.03
CA GLY A 198 -4.17 -16.73 -21.25
C GLY A 198 -5.60 -17.21 -20.99
N VAL A 199 -6.08 -17.14 -19.74
CA VAL A 199 -7.41 -17.59 -19.32
C VAL A 199 -8.29 -16.42 -18.89
N GLY A 200 -9.60 -16.53 -19.12
CA GLY A 200 -10.55 -15.48 -18.73
C GLY A 200 -11.92 -15.64 -19.39
#